data_98f84c6586a87eea610b7b0be3f5de59
#
_entry.id   98f84c6586a87eea610b7b0be3f5de59
#
_cell.length_a   1.000
_cell.length_b   1.000
_cell.length_c   1.000
_cell.angle_alpha   90.00
_cell.angle_beta   90.00
_cell.angle_gamma   90.00
#
_symmetry.space_group_name_H-M   'P 1'
#
loop_
_entity.id
_entity.type
_entity.pdbx_description
1 polymer ?
#
loop_
_entity_poly.entity_id
_entity_poly.type
_entity_poly.pdbx_seq_one_letter_code
_entity_poly.pdbx_strand_id
1 'polypeptide(L)'
;MEKIVIRKKDFVRQLSVETGYAQQDVMNVLNAVDTVAAKMLREATSNAEANETVELKLCQGITLLAKWYNSRTGKNPLGGEYKVPARYMLKARFSSGLTDVFEK
;
A
#
# COMPACT_ATOMS: atom_id res chain seq x y z
N MET A 1 -25.87 1.67 7.88
CA MET A 1 -25.24 2.01 6.59
C MET A 1 -24.69 0.75 5.94
N GLU A 2 -25.07 0.50 4.72
CA GLU A 2 -24.62 -0.69 4.02
C GLU A 2 -23.25 -0.47 3.39
N LYS A 3 -22.49 -1.55 3.34
CA LYS A 3 -21.14 -1.55 2.78
C LYS A 3 -21.14 -2.41 1.53
N ILE A 4 -20.63 -1.84 0.44
CA ILE A 4 -20.42 -2.59 -0.79
C ILE A 4 -18.98 -3.07 -0.80
N VAL A 5 -18.77 -4.38 -0.91
CA VAL A 5 -17.44 -4.97 -0.95
C VAL A 5 -17.22 -5.60 -2.32
N ILE A 6 -16.21 -5.09 -3.04
CA ILE A 6 -15.76 -5.71 -4.27
C ILE A 6 -14.62 -6.64 -3.89
N ARG A 7 -14.78 -7.92 -4.18
CA ARG A 7 -13.82 -8.92 -3.75
C ARG A 7 -12.72 -9.11 -4.78
N LYS A 8 -11.60 -9.66 -4.33
CA LYS A 8 -10.46 -9.94 -5.19
C LYS A 8 -10.85 -10.78 -6.40
N LYS A 9 -11.68 -11.80 -6.22
CA LYS A 9 -12.13 -12.65 -7.33
C LYS A 9 -12.90 -11.87 -8.40
N ASP A 10 -13.68 -10.88 -8.00
CA ASP A 10 -14.41 -10.02 -8.92
C ASP A 10 -13.46 -9.14 -9.71
N PHE A 11 -12.45 -8.60 -9.03
CA PHE A 11 -11.41 -7.81 -9.66
C PHE A 11 -10.60 -8.65 -10.67
N VAL A 12 -10.24 -9.87 -10.29
CA VAL A 12 -9.53 -10.81 -11.17
C VAL A 12 -10.33 -11.09 -12.43
N ARG A 13 -11.64 -11.30 -12.27
CA ARG A 13 -12.52 -11.56 -13.42
C ARG A 13 -12.50 -10.39 -14.41
N GLN A 14 -12.62 -9.17 -13.90
CA GLN A 14 -12.61 -7.99 -14.75
C GLN A 14 -11.26 -7.79 -15.42
N LEU A 15 -10.18 -8.02 -14.71
CA LEU A 15 -8.83 -7.96 -15.30
C LEU A 15 -8.66 -9.00 -16.38
N SER A 16 -9.20 -10.20 -16.19
CA SER A 16 -9.15 -11.26 -17.19
C SER A 16 -9.88 -10.84 -18.47
N VAL A 17 -11.05 -10.21 -18.32
CA VAL A 17 -11.81 -9.70 -19.46
C VAL A 17 -11.03 -8.61 -20.18
N GLU A 18 -10.46 -7.68 -19.44
CA GLU A 18 -9.75 -6.52 -20.01
C GLU A 18 -8.46 -6.94 -20.74
N THR A 19 -7.74 -7.89 -20.18
CA THR A 19 -6.42 -8.29 -20.70
C THR A 19 -6.44 -9.48 -21.64
N GLY A 20 -7.47 -10.31 -21.57
CA GLY A 20 -7.53 -11.57 -22.29
C GLY A 20 -6.74 -12.71 -21.66
N TYR A 21 -6.09 -12.45 -20.52
CA TYR A 21 -5.37 -13.51 -19.79
C TYR A 21 -6.33 -14.36 -18.97
N ALA A 22 -5.97 -15.62 -18.76
CA ALA A 22 -6.77 -16.53 -17.96
C ALA A 22 -6.86 -16.02 -16.51
N GLN A 23 -8.01 -16.23 -15.85
CA GLN A 23 -8.21 -15.80 -14.48
C GLN A 23 -7.16 -16.37 -13.52
N GLN A 24 -6.76 -17.63 -13.73
CA GLN A 24 -5.74 -18.25 -12.88
C GLN A 24 -4.39 -17.50 -12.98
N ASP A 25 -4.02 -17.11 -14.19
CA ASP A 25 -2.77 -16.37 -14.40
C ASP A 25 -2.82 -14.99 -13.73
N VAL A 26 -3.95 -14.31 -13.87
CA VAL A 26 -4.16 -13.01 -13.21
C VAL A 26 -4.10 -13.15 -11.70
N MET A 27 -4.75 -14.18 -11.16
CA MET A 27 -4.74 -14.44 -9.72
C MET A 27 -3.32 -14.70 -9.21
N ASN A 28 -2.55 -15.48 -9.96
CA ASN A 28 -1.16 -15.78 -9.59
C ASN A 28 -0.32 -14.50 -9.52
N VAL A 29 -0.48 -13.61 -10.49
CA VAL A 29 0.24 -12.33 -10.50
C VAL A 29 -0.18 -11.47 -9.30
N LEU A 30 -1.48 -11.35 -9.06
CA LEU A 30 -1.97 -10.54 -7.93
C LEU A 30 -1.51 -11.08 -6.59
N ASN A 31 -1.48 -12.40 -6.44
CA ASN A 31 -0.99 -13.02 -5.19
C ASN A 31 0.48 -12.73 -4.96
N ALA A 32 1.26 -12.55 -6.02
CA ALA A 32 2.67 -12.24 -5.91
C ALA A 32 2.93 -10.76 -5.63
N VAL A 33 1.99 -9.86 -5.97
CA VAL A 33 2.18 -8.41 -5.80
C VAL A 33 2.53 -8.05 -4.36
N ASP A 34 1.76 -8.57 -3.39
CA ASP A 34 1.98 -8.25 -1.98
C ASP A 34 3.37 -8.71 -1.52
N THR A 35 3.75 -9.93 -1.89
CA THR A 35 5.03 -10.51 -1.48
C THR A 35 6.20 -9.75 -2.09
N VAL A 36 6.13 -9.46 -3.38
CA VAL A 36 7.19 -8.75 -4.10
C VAL A 36 7.30 -7.31 -3.61
N ALA A 37 6.17 -6.63 -3.46
CA ALA A 37 6.17 -5.25 -2.97
C ALA A 37 6.78 -5.15 -1.58
N ALA A 38 6.39 -6.04 -0.67
CA ALA A 38 6.94 -6.06 0.69
C ALA A 38 8.44 -6.32 0.68
N LYS A 39 8.89 -7.27 -0.15
CA LYS A 39 10.31 -7.60 -0.26
C LYS A 39 11.11 -6.40 -0.77
N MET A 40 10.66 -5.77 -1.83
CA MET A 40 11.35 -4.63 -2.43
C MET A 40 11.43 -3.43 -1.49
N LEU A 41 10.32 -3.14 -0.80
CA LEU A 41 10.29 -2.04 0.16
C LEU A 41 11.20 -2.33 1.36
N ARG A 42 11.23 -3.58 1.83
CA ARG A 42 12.11 -3.96 2.94
C ARG A 42 13.57 -3.82 2.56
N GLU A 43 13.95 -4.29 1.38
CA GLU A 43 15.33 -4.16 0.89
C GLU A 43 15.73 -2.71 0.72
N ALA A 44 14.86 -1.90 0.11
CA ALA A 44 15.14 -0.49 -0.11
C ALA A 44 15.27 0.27 1.22
N THR A 45 14.41 0.00 2.19
CA THR A 45 14.49 0.68 3.49
C THR A 45 15.69 0.23 4.30
N SER A 46 16.16 -1.01 4.11
CA SER A 46 17.37 -1.49 4.76
C SER A 46 18.62 -0.77 4.25
N ASN A 47 18.62 -0.38 2.98
CA ASN A 47 19.76 0.27 2.35
C ASN A 47 19.64 1.79 2.32
N ALA A 48 18.48 2.34 2.65
CA ALA A 48 18.26 3.77 2.67
C ALA A 48 18.98 4.42 3.85
N GLU A 49 19.37 5.67 3.67
CA GLU A 49 19.87 6.44 4.80
C GLU A 49 18.71 6.76 5.74
N ALA A 50 19.05 7.07 6.98
CA ALA A 50 18.04 7.35 8.00
C ALA A 50 17.08 8.44 7.53
N ASN A 51 15.80 8.18 7.70
CA ASN A 51 14.69 9.10 7.41
C ASN A 51 14.33 9.27 5.95
N GLU A 52 14.99 8.56 5.03
CA GLU A 52 14.60 8.64 3.62
C GLU A 52 13.26 7.96 3.39
N THR A 53 12.44 8.60 2.56
CA THR A 53 11.20 8.02 2.09
C THR A 53 11.48 7.14 0.87
N VAL A 54 10.94 5.93 0.87
CA VAL A 54 11.07 5.02 -0.27
C VAL A 54 9.72 4.95 -0.97
N GLU A 55 9.73 5.14 -2.28
CA GLU A 55 8.53 5.05 -3.10
C GLU A 55 8.61 3.85 -4.02
N LEU A 56 7.53 3.07 -4.08
CA LEU A 56 7.34 2.01 -5.05
C LEU A 56 6.17 2.41 -5.95
N LYS A 57 6.46 2.68 -7.19
CA LYS A 57 5.41 3.00 -8.17
C LYS A 57 4.81 1.70 -8.67
N LEU A 58 3.65 1.36 -8.13
CA LEU A 58 2.99 0.09 -8.41
C LEU A 58 2.37 0.08 -9.80
N CYS A 59 1.69 1.17 -10.13
CA CYS A 59 1.09 1.38 -11.44
C CYS A 59 0.90 2.89 -11.59
N GLN A 60 0.32 3.33 -12.71
CA GLN A 60 0.18 4.76 -12.97
C GLN A 60 -0.62 5.50 -11.91
N GLY A 61 -1.60 4.84 -11.33
CA GLY A 61 -2.50 5.47 -10.38
C GLY A 61 -2.15 5.28 -8.91
N ILE A 62 -1.24 4.37 -8.60
CA ILE A 62 -1.00 3.97 -7.21
C ILE A 62 0.49 3.90 -6.93
N THR A 63 0.92 4.62 -5.90
CA THR A 63 2.30 4.58 -5.40
C THR A 63 2.25 4.16 -3.94
N LEU A 64 3.05 3.17 -3.57
CA LEU A 64 3.23 2.75 -2.19
C LEU A 64 4.42 3.50 -1.61
N LEU A 65 4.31 3.94 -0.37
CA LEU A 65 5.33 4.74 0.31
C LEU A 65 5.71 4.05 1.61
N ALA A 66 7.01 3.89 1.83
CA ALA A 66 7.53 3.57 3.15
C ALA A 66 8.08 4.87 3.72
N LYS A 67 7.35 5.43 4.67
CA LYS A 67 7.67 6.75 5.23
C LYS A 67 8.17 6.59 6.65
N TRP A 68 9.26 7.30 6.97
CA TRP A 68 9.85 7.25 8.29
C TRP A 68 9.07 8.12 9.27
N TYR A 69 8.82 7.58 10.45
CA TYR A 69 8.25 8.32 11.57
C TYR A 69 9.20 8.23 12.74
N ASN A 70 9.58 9.38 13.28
CA ASN A 70 10.45 9.45 14.44
C ASN A 70 9.75 8.89 15.67
N SER A 71 10.55 8.41 16.63
CA SER A 71 10.01 7.99 17.92
C SER A 71 9.33 9.17 18.60
N ARG A 72 8.31 8.87 19.37
CA ARG A 72 7.58 9.88 20.13
C ARG A 72 7.11 9.29 21.44
N THR A 73 6.92 10.18 22.42
CA THR A 73 6.30 9.82 23.68
C THR A 73 5.00 10.59 23.83
N GLY A 74 4.06 10.03 24.55
CA GLY A 74 2.81 10.69 24.82
C GLY A 74 2.31 10.31 26.20
N LYS A 75 1.34 11.06 26.69
CA LYS A 75 0.72 10.79 27.97
C LYS A 75 -0.64 10.13 27.76
N ASN A 76 -0.85 9.05 28.48
CA ASN A 76 -2.12 8.37 28.47
C ASN A 76 -3.11 9.19 29.30
N PRO A 77 -4.33 9.48 28.81
CA PRO A 77 -5.34 10.20 29.59
C PRO A 77 -5.68 9.56 30.92
N LEU A 78 -5.46 8.25 31.05
CA LEU A 78 -5.72 7.53 32.30
C LEU A 78 -4.50 7.46 33.21
N GLY A 79 -3.44 8.18 32.86
CA GLY A 79 -2.18 8.19 33.60
C GLY A 79 -1.13 7.31 32.93
N GLY A 80 0.14 7.65 33.15
CA GLY A 80 1.26 6.95 32.56
C GLY A 80 1.68 7.54 31.21
N GLU A 81 2.82 7.08 30.76
CA GLU A 81 3.39 7.50 29.48
C GLU A 81 3.48 6.31 28.55
N TYR A 82 3.37 6.55 27.25
CA TYR A 82 3.64 5.54 26.24
C TYR A 82 4.74 6.03 25.32
N LYS A 83 5.46 5.07 24.75
CA LYS A 83 6.50 5.34 23.76
C LYS A 83 6.16 4.66 22.45
N VAL A 84 6.26 5.41 21.37
CA VAL A 84 6.14 4.85 20.02
C VAL A 84 7.55 4.85 19.42
N PRO A 85 8.11 3.69 19.09
CA PRO A 85 9.45 3.63 18.51
C PRO A 85 9.48 4.22 17.10
N ALA A 86 10.64 4.70 16.70
CA ALA A 86 10.86 5.14 15.34
C ALA A 86 10.71 3.95 14.38
N ARG A 87 10.04 4.17 13.26
CA ARG A 87 9.77 3.09 12.32
C ARG A 87 9.33 3.62 10.95
N TYR A 88 9.44 2.74 9.96
CA TYR A 88 8.79 2.97 8.68
C TYR A 88 7.32 2.54 8.76
N MET A 89 6.45 3.33 8.14
CA MET A 89 5.05 2.97 7.99
C MET A 89 4.68 2.98 6.51
N LEU A 90 3.86 2.01 6.13
CA LEU A 90 3.38 1.88 4.76
C LEU A 90 2.20 2.80 4.54
N LYS A 91 2.24 3.55 3.45
CA LYS A 91 1.14 4.41 3.01
C LYS A 91 0.95 4.26 1.51
N ALA A 92 -0.21 4.63 1.03
CA ALA A 92 -0.51 4.63 -0.40
C ALA A 92 -0.89 6.02 -0.85
N ARG A 93 -0.44 6.39 -2.04
CA ARG A 93 -0.79 7.66 -2.66
C ARG A 93 -1.41 7.37 -4.02
N PHE A 94 -2.46 8.12 -4.35
CA PHE A 94 -3.18 7.95 -5.60
C PHE A 94 -2.97 9.16 -6.48
N SER A 95 -2.82 8.91 -7.79
CA SER A 95 -2.66 10.00 -8.74
C SER A 95 -3.98 10.75 -8.92
N SER A 96 -3.89 12.01 -9.36
CA SER A 96 -5.08 12.81 -9.64
C SER A 96 -5.93 12.16 -10.73
N GLY A 97 -5.31 11.53 -11.73
CA GLY A 97 -6.04 10.84 -12.78
C GLY A 97 -6.94 9.72 -12.27
N LEU A 98 -6.48 8.99 -11.24
CA LEU A 98 -7.29 7.94 -10.62
C LEU A 98 -8.38 8.53 -9.73
N THR A 99 -8.05 9.57 -8.98
CA THR A 99 -9.02 10.22 -8.09
C THR A 99 -10.12 10.94 -8.87
N ASP A 100 -9.78 11.53 -10.00
CA ASP A 100 -10.73 12.30 -10.82
C ASP A 100 -11.89 11.45 -11.35
N VAL A 101 -11.72 10.12 -11.37
CA VAL A 101 -12.78 9.19 -11.76
C VAL A 101 -14.04 9.40 -10.91
N PHE A 102 -13.90 9.86 -9.68
CA PHE A 102 -15.01 10.04 -8.74
C PHE A 102 -15.62 11.44 -8.78
N GLU A 103 -15.02 12.34 -9.53
CA GLU A 103 -15.56 13.69 -9.69
C GLU A 103 -16.63 13.71 -10.79
N LYS A 104 -17.73 14.40 -10.51
CA LYS A 104 -18.84 14.49 -11.46
C LYS A 104 -19.01 15.92 -11.92
#